data_1f81fd0378e844758ea0f351e5734bb7
#
_entry.id   1f81fd0378e844758ea0f351e5734bb7
#
_cell.length_a   1.000
_cell.length_b   1.000
_cell.length_c   1.000
_cell.angle_alpha   90.00
_cell.angle_beta   90.00
_cell.angle_gamma   90.00
#
_symmetry.space_group_name_H-M   'P 1'
#
loop_
_entity.id
_entity.type
_entity.pdbx_description
1 polymer ?
#
loop_
_entity_poly.entity_id
_entity_poly.type
_entity_poly.pdbx_seq_one_letter_code
_entity_poly.pdbx_strand_id
1 'polypeptide(L)'
;MTYEKYFLTEDETVALYTACAKLPFERKLTIPWGKLKRHQVVSFTTRPGVLGADTLGWASERLSYVGPHFTIAEGPQEIQSLAAKLSTHTGRDINYLSVVLYENGADHMSHHQHREDRGYDAAVYIVSTGAIRPFELREVATGRTHRFFAEPGSLITMSSEENDTHTHAVPKCKARTPRIAINCKSVGLRVYSCRKGKESPEGAVYVGRETRDRKTGGILRPDTPFGNYNKLGPVEFRAYAIEKMKEESSFYKQVYSLRGKDLLCWCTEAERDQCHARVWLGLANAKEMIWKTQA
;
A
#
# COMPACT_ATOMS: atom_id res chain seq x y z
N MET A 1 -2.10 1.95 -15.29
CA MET A 1 -2.94 2.92 -14.55
C MET A 1 -4.31 2.99 -15.21
N THR A 2 -5.36 2.97 -14.41
CA THR A 2 -6.73 3.21 -14.89
C THR A 2 -7.26 4.52 -14.30
N TYR A 3 -8.14 5.17 -15.04
CA TYR A 3 -8.84 6.39 -14.63
C TYR A 3 -10.34 6.22 -14.84
N GLU A 4 -11.09 6.22 -13.76
CA GLU A 4 -12.53 6.10 -13.76
C GLU A 4 -13.15 7.45 -13.36
N LYS A 5 -13.72 8.15 -14.33
CA LYS A 5 -14.22 9.53 -14.16
C LYS A 5 -15.38 9.64 -13.16
N TYR A 6 -16.28 8.66 -13.14
CA TYR A 6 -17.52 8.66 -12.37
C TYR A 6 -17.57 7.50 -11.37
N PHE A 7 -16.49 7.32 -10.60
CA PHE A 7 -16.45 6.29 -9.55
C PHE A 7 -17.41 6.59 -8.39
N LEU A 8 -17.49 7.86 -8.00
CA LEU A 8 -18.49 8.36 -7.05
C LEU A 8 -19.60 9.10 -7.80
N THR A 9 -20.82 9.02 -7.27
CA THR A 9 -21.91 9.91 -7.70
C THR A 9 -21.62 11.35 -7.28
N GLU A 10 -22.39 12.30 -7.79
CA GLU A 10 -22.27 13.69 -7.41
C GLU A 10 -22.54 13.89 -5.92
N ASP A 11 -23.59 13.29 -5.40
CA ASP A 11 -23.96 13.37 -3.97
C ASP A 11 -22.88 12.77 -3.07
N GLU A 12 -22.34 11.58 -3.42
CA GLU A 12 -21.23 10.96 -2.69
C GLU A 12 -19.98 11.87 -2.71
N THR A 13 -19.72 12.51 -3.84
CA THR A 13 -18.56 13.39 -4.02
C THR A 13 -18.67 14.64 -3.16
N VAL A 14 -19.84 15.26 -3.13
CA VAL A 14 -20.13 16.45 -2.30
C VAL A 14 -20.10 16.10 -0.83
N ALA A 15 -20.73 15.00 -0.42
CA ALA A 15 -20.72 14.54 0.96
C ALA A 15 -19.30 14.26 1.45
N LEU A 16 -18.52 13.50 0.68
CA LEU A 16 -17.12 13.17 0.99
C LEU A 16 -16.24 14.42 1.10
N TYR A 17 -16.37 15.37 0.16
CA TYR A 17 -15.66 16.65 0.23
C TYR A 17 -16.00 17.40 1.51
N THR A 18 -17.29 17.53 1.81
CA THR A 18 -17.80 18.28 2.96
C THR A 18 -17.32 17.69 4.29
N ALA A 19 -17.33 16.38 4.40
CA ALA A 19 -16.81 15.68 5.58
C ALA A 19 -15.30 15.84 5.71
N CYS A 20 -14.55 15.61 4.64
CA CYS A 20 -13.09 15.72 4.64
C CYS A 20 -12.60 17.15 4.86
N ALA A 21 -13.32 18.18 4.40
CA ALA A 21 -12.94 19.58 4.60
C ALA A 21 -12.93 20.02 6.07
N LYS A 22 -13.63 19.28 6.95
CA LYS A 22 -13.68 19.54 8.40
C LYS A 22 -12.57 18.82 9.18
N LEU A 23 -11.74 18.01 8.52
CA LEU A 23 -10.68 17.28 9.18
C LEU A 23 -9.59 18.22 9.72
N PRO A 24 -8.92 17.85 10.82
CA PRO A 24 -7.93 18.69 11.48
C PRO A 24 -6.59 18.69 10.71
N PHE A 25 -6.58 19.32 9.54
CA PHE A 25 -5.36 19.47 8.75
C PHE A 25 -4.41 20.46 9.42
N GLU A 26 -3.23 19.97 9.81
CA GLU A 26 -2.16 20.82 10.27
C GLU A 26 -1.31 21.31 9.09
N ARG A 27 -0.98 22.60 9.11
CA ARG A 27 -0.16 23.20 8.08
C ARG A 27 1.27 23.37 8.53
N LYS A 28 2.19 22.90 7.70
CA LYS A 28 3.58 23.28 7.63
C LYS A 28 4.52 22.77 8.66
N LEU A 29 5.14 21.75 8.25
CA LEU A 29 6.38 21.37 8.87
C LEU A 29 7.55 21.70 7.97
N THR A 30 8.65 22.06 8.58
CA THR A 30 9.95 21.99 7.95
C THR A 30 10.40 20.53 8.05
N ILE A 31 10.54 19.91 6.90
CA ILE A 31 11.06 18.55 6.76
C ILE A 31 12.55 18.65 6.40
N PRO A 32 13.37 17.61 6.57
CA PRO A 32 14.81 17.67 6.35
C PRO A 32 15.23 18.24 5.00
N TRP A 33 14.39 18.13 3.98
CA TRP A 33 14.61 18.66 2.63
C TRP A 33 13.76 19.89 2.27
N GLY A 34 13.24 20.63 3.25
CA GLY A 34 12.54 21.88 3.05
C GLY A 34 11.15 21.96 3.67
N LYS A 35 10.34 22.93 3.21
CA LYS A 35 8.97 23.11 3.70
C LYS A 35 7.99 22.25 2.89
N LEU A 36 7.02 21.62 3.58
CA LEU A 36 5.89 21.01 2.90
C LEU A 36 5.17 22.01 2.00
N LYS A 37 4.83 21.59 0.81
CA LYS A 37 4.16 22.38 -0.22
C LYS A 37 2.65 22.14 -0.25
N ARG A 38 2.10 21.52 0.78
CA ARG A 38 0.69 21.23 1.02
C ARG A 38 0.44 21.06 2.52
N HIS A 39 -0.81 20.83 2.93
CA HIS A 39 -1.12 20.45 4.31
C HIS A 39 -0.55 19.08 4.67
N GLN A 40 -0.40 18.82 5.97
CA GLN A 40 -0.17 17.48 6.45
C GLN A 40 -1.34 16.58 6.07
N VAL A 41 -1.09 15.28 5.98
CA VAL A 41 -2.17 14.31 5.74
C VAL A 41 -2.89 13.99 7.04
N VAL A 42 -4.19 13.77 6.95
CA VAL A 42 -4.97 13.12 8.01
C VAL A 42 -5.18 11.68 7.59
N SER A 43 -4.86 10.72 8.45
CA SER A 43 -4.88 9.31 8.10
C SER A 43 -5.90 8.53 8.89
N PHE A 44 -6.48 7.51 8.26
CA PHE A 44 -7.43 6.57 8.82
C PHE A 44 -6.97 5.14 8.57
N THR A 45 -7.11 4.26 9.56
CA THR A 45 -6.74 2.84 9.45
C THR A 45 -7.69 1.96 10.23
N THR A 46 -7.86 0.70 9.80
CA THR A 46 -8.51 -0.33 10.62
C THR A 46 -7.54 -1.01 11.59
N ARG A 47 -6.24 -0.76 11.45
CA ARG A 47 -5.19 -1.41 12.23
C ARG A 47 -4.36 -0.36 12.98
N PRO A 48 -4.83 0.17 14.13
CA PRO A 48 -4.02 1.01 14.98
C PRO A 48 -2.79 0.21 15.44
N GLY A 49 -1.61 0.80 15.37
CA GLY A 49 -0.34 0.11 15.68
C GLY A 49 0.42 -0.37 14.43
N VAL A 50 -0.27 -0.63 13.30
CA VAL A 50 0.40 -0.88 12.01
C VAL A 50 0.87 0.43 11.37
N LEU A 51 0.29 1.56 11.74
CA LEU A 51 0.74 2.91 11.35
C LEU A 51 1.86 3.48 12.24
N GLY A 52 2.24 2.79 13.28
CA GLY A 52 3.48 3.05 13.98
C GLY A 52 4.67 2.92 13.04
N ALA A 53 5.86 3.06 13.56
CA ALA A 53 7.16 3.03 12.87
C ALA A 53 7.28 2.13 11.62
N ASP A 54 6.39 1.18 11.42
CA ASP A 54 6.54 0.13 10.43
C ASP A 54 5.77 0.28 9.11
N THR A 55 4.66 1.00 9.03
CA THR A 55 4.02 1.28 7.72
C THR A 55 4.72 2.39 6.98
N LEU A 56 5.28 3.29 7.75
CA LEU A 56 6.11 4.36 7.26
C LEU A 56 7.59 4.03 7.48
N GLY A 57 7.93 2.87 8.07
CA GLY A 57 9.25 2.36 8.31
C GLY A 57 10.17 3.45 8.89
N TRP A 58 11.34 3.66 8.24
CA TRP A 58 12.26 4.75 8.51
C TRP A 58 11.63 6.16 8.35
N ALA A 59 10.44 6.26 7.81
CA ALA A 59 9.78 7.53 7.51
C ALA A 59 8.97 8.06 8.69
N SER A 60 8.49 7.24 9.62
CA SER A 60 7.63 7.72 10.72
C SER A 60 8.38 8.62 11.70
N GLU A 61 9.63 8.35 11.98
CA GLU A 61 10.46 9.22 12.82
C GLU A 61 11.02 10.43 12.07
N ARG A 62 11.07 10.37 10.73
CA ARG A 62 11.70 11.40 9.89
C ARG A 62 10.71 12.21 9.06
N LEU A 63 9.47 11.76 8.94
CA LEU A 63 8.47 12.39 8.07
C LEU A 63 7.33 12.98 8.90
N SER A 64 7.60 14.12 9.46
CA SER A 64 6.62 14.98 10.14
C SER A 64 5.52 15.55 9.21
N TYR A 65 5.34 15.02 8.00
CA TYR A 65 4.23 15.43 7.11
C TYR A 65 2.96 14.61 7.34
N VAL A 66 3.04 13.60 8.18
CA VAL A 66 1.89 12.81 8.59
C VAL A 66 1.32 13.47 9.84
N GLY A 67 0.13 14.01 9.72
CA GLY A 67 -0.62 14.62 10.80
C GLY A 67 -1.43 13.60 11.61
N PRO A 68 -2.58 13.99 12.16
CA PRO A 68 -3.38 13.14 13.03
C PRO A 68 -3.77 11.80 12.41
N HIS A 69 -3.79 10.77 13.23
CA HIS A 69 -4.18 9.42 12.90
C HIS A 69 -5.44 9.01 13.66
N PHE A 70 -6.37 8.40 12.95
CA PHE A 70 -7.62 7.88 13.50
C PHE A 70 -7.85 6.45 13.05
N THR A 71 -8.69 5.71 13.75
CA THR A 71 -9.25 4.49 13.17
C THR A 71 -10.29 4.86 12.11
N ILE A 72 -10.51 3.98 11.13
CA ILE A 72 -11.57 4.20 10.13
C ILE A 72 -12.94 4.32 10.82
N ALA A 73 -13.17 3.53 11.86
CA ALA A 73 -14.41 3.56 12.63
C ALA A 73 -14.67 4.89 13.35
N GLU A 74 -13.63 5.62 13.74
CA GLU A 74 -13.71 6.96 14.34
C GLU A 74 -13.83 8.07 13.28
N GLY A 75 -13.58 7.74 12.03
CA GLY A 75 -13.66 8.68 10.91
C GLY A 75 -15.09 9.02 10.54
N PRO A 76 -15.28 10.09 9.74
CA PRO A 76 -16.58 10.40 9.15
C PRO A 76 -17.18 9.20 8.42
N GLN A 77 -18.51 9.11 8.41
CA GLN A 77 -19.25 8.04 7.72
C GLN A 77 -18.86 7.92 6.25
N GLU A 78 -18.54 9.04 5.60
CA GLU A 78 -18.13 9.10 4.20
C GLU A 78 -16.78 8.42 3.95
N ILE A 79 -15.86 8.51 4.91
CA ILE A 79 -14.57 7.79 4.87
C ILE A 79 -14.79 6.29 5.04
N GLN A 80 -15.67 5.88 5.95
CA GLN A 80 -16.03 4.49 6.15
C GLN A 80 -16.70 3.90 4.90
N SER A 81 -17.65 4.64 4.34
CA SER A 81 -18.37 4.27 3.10
C SER A 81 -17.42 4.18 1.90
N LEU A 82 -16.47 5.10 1.78
CA LEU A 82 -15.44 5.05 0.73
C LEU A 82 -14.57 3.81 0.85
N ALA A 83 -14.10 3.48 2.05
CA ALA A 83 -13.31 2.28 2.30
C ALA A 83 -14.07 1.01 1.90
N ALA A 84 -15.34 0.90 2.30
CA ALA A 84 -16.22 -0.23 1.98
C ALA A 84 -16.49 -0.33 0.46
N LYS A 85 -16.81 0.80 -0.19
CA LYS A 85 -17.05 0.86 -1.65
C LYS A 85 -15.82 0.44 -2.44
N LEU A 86 -14.64 0.95 -2.08
CA LEU A 86 -13.38 0.54 -2.71
C LEU A 86 -13.04 -0.92 -2.43
N SER A 87 -13.29 -1.42 -1.21
CA SER A 87 -13.05 -2.82 -0.88
C SER A 87 -13.90 -3.74 -1.76
N THR A 88 -15.18 -3.41 -1.94
CA THR A 88 -16.09 -4.14 -2.84
C THR A 88 -15.63 -4.05 -4.30
N HIS A 89 -15.33 -2.83 -4.78
CA HIS A 89 -14.92 -2.57 -6.16
C HIS A 89 -13.61 -3.29 -6.53
N THR A 90 -12.65 -3.29 -5.62
CA THR A 90 -11.31 -3.85 -5.87
C THR A 90 -11.17 -5.32 -5.45
N GLY A 91 -12.09 -5.83 -4.62
CA GLY A 91 -11.98 -7.14 -3.95
C GLY A 91 -10.80 -7.19 -2.97
N ARG A 92 -10.33 -6.03 -2.45
CA ARG A 92 -9.24 -5.91 -1.49
C ARG A 92 -9.77 -5.30 -0.20
N ASP A 93 -9.18 -5.64 0.93
CA ASP A 93 -9.46 -4.98 2.20
C ASP A 93 -8.76 -3.60 2.20
N ILE A 94 -9.51 -2.55 1.90
CA ILE A 94 -9.01 -1.17 1.96
C ILE A 94 -9.05 -0.72 3.42
N ASN A 95 -7.90 -0.75 4.05
CA ASN A 95 -7.75 -0.56 5.49
C ASN A 95 -6.86 0.64 5.87
N TYR A 96 -6.39 1.38 4.90
CA TYR A 96 -5.64 2.61 5.08
C TYR A 96 -6.08 3.68 4.09
N LEU A 97 -6.40 4.85 4.61
CA LEU A 97 -6.72 6.05 3.82
C LEU A 97 -5.86 7.22 4.31
N SER A 98 -5.25 7.95 3.39
CA SER A 98 -4.59 9.22 3.70
C SER A 98 -5.24 10.36 2.94
N VAL A 99 -5.81 11.29 3.67
CA VAL A 99 -6.53 12.45 3.14
C VAL A 99 -5.56 13.61 3.00
N VAL A 100 -5.42 14.13 1.79
CA VAL A 100 -4.46 15.18 1.43
C VAL A 100 -5.20 16.41 0.96
N LEU A 101 -5.03 17.52 1.67
CA LEU A 101 -5.60 18.82 1.28
C LEU A 101 -4.58 19.64 0.48
N TYR A 102 -5.01 20.07 -0.70
CA TYR A 102 -4.39 21.11 -1.51
C TYR A 102 -5.32 22.34 -1.48
N GLU A 103 -4.94 23.37 -0.74
CA GLU A 103 -5.79 24.54 -0.49
C GLU A 103 -6.06 25.33 -1.76
N ASN A 104 -5.07 25.39 -2.64
CA ASN A 104 -5.16 26.06 -3.93
C ASN A 104 -4.10 25.53 -4.90
N GLY A 105 -3.98 26.12 -6.07
CA GLY A 105 -3.06 25.69 -7.11
C GLY A 105 -1.56 25.88 -6.80
N ALA A 106 -1.20 26.64 -5.78
CA ALA A 106 0.19 26.74 -5.33
C ALA A 106 0.65 25.50 -4.55
N ASP A 107 -0.27 24.85 -3.86
CA ASP A 107 0.01 23.58 -3.21
C ASP A 107 0.24 22.49 -4.26
N HIS A 108 1.25 21.66 -4.06
CA HIS A 108 1.65 20.66 -5.04
C HIS A 108 2.38 19.48 -4.39
N MET A 109 2.49 18.41 -5.14
CA MET A 109 3.32 17.27 -4.83
C MET A 109 4.26 17.01 -6.01
N SER A 110 5.55 17.03 -5.75
CA SER A 110 6.57 16.70 -6.75
C SER A 110 6.49 15.23 -7.16
N HIS A 111 7.11 14.88 -8.28
CA HIS A 111 7.22 13.50 -8.71
C HIS A 111 7.84 12.61 -7.61
N HIS A 112 7.12 11.58 -7.24
CA HIS A 112 7.53 10.60 -6.21
C HIS A 112 6.97 9.22 -6.54
N GLN A 113 7.46 8.21 -5.85
CA GLN A 113 6.98 6.85 -5.83
C GLN A 113 6.64 6.50 -4.37
N HIS A 114 5.72 5.58 -4.18
CA HIS A 114 5.50 4.98 -2.86
C HIS A 114 6.52 3.86 -2.64
N ARG A 115 7.77 4.24 -2.33
CA ARG A 115 8.89 3.30 -2.15
C ARG A 115 8.66 2.34 -0.98
N GLU A 116 7.93 2.78 0.01
CA GLU A 116 7.49 2.01 1.16
C GLU A 116 6.57 0.84 0.78
N ASP A 117 5.88 0.97 -0.34
CA ASP A 117 4.97 -0.06 -0.85
C ASP A 117 5.67 -1.04 -1.81
N ARG A 118 6.94 -0.81 -2.14
CA ARG A 118 7.71 -1.69 -3.03
C ARG A 118 7.82 -3.08 -2.47
N GLY A 119 7.56 -4.05 -3.33
CA GLY A 119 7.58 -5.47 -2.97
C GLY A 119 6.30 -5.97 -2.29
N TYR A 120 5.27 -5.12 -2.15
CA TYR A 120 3.91 -5.52 -1.84
C TYR A 120 3.08 -5.48 -3.11
N ASP A 121 2.16 -6.40 -3.26
CA ASP A 121 1.14 -6.33 -4.32
C ASP A 121 0.05 -5.32 -3.89
N ALA A 122 0.47 -4.08 -3.67
CA ALA A 122 -0.38 -2.99 -3.20
C ALA A 122 -0.59 -1.97 -4.31
N ALA A 123 -1.77 -1.97 -4.90
CA ALA A 123 -2.21 -0.87 -5.74
C ALA A 123 -2.51 0.36 -4.87
N VAL A 124 -2.28 1.54 -5.43
CA VAL A 124 -2.68 2.82 -4.84
C VAL A 124 -3.95 3.30 -5.54
N TYR A 125 -4.98 3.57 -4.76
CA TYR A 125 -6.27 4.07 -5.22
C TYR A 125 -6.41 5.52 -4.78
N ILE A 126 -6.56 6.44 -5.72
CA ILE A 126 -6.64 7.87 -5.42
C ILE A 126 -8.01 8.38 -5.83
N VAL A 127 -8.83 8.74 -4.85
CA VAL A 127 -10.12 9.40 -5.08
C VAL A 127 -9.95 10.91 -4.98
N SER A 128 -10.51 11.65 -5.93
CA SER A 128 -10.42 13.11 -6.00
C SER A 128 -11.75 13.77 -5.70
N THR A 129 -11.70 14.87 -4.93
CA THR A 129 -12.87 15.73 -4.67
C THR A 129 -12.46 17.22 -4.72
N GLY A 130 -13.42 18.11 -4.89
CA GLY A 130 -13.16 19.56 -4.98
C GLY A 130 -12.60 19.99 -6.33
N ALA A 131 -11.58 20.85 -6.35
CA ALA A 131 -11.05 21.42 -7.59
C ALA A 131 -10.43 20.38 -8.52
N ILE A 132 -10.68 20.54 -9.80
CA ILE A 132 -9.98 19.78 -10.85
C ILE A 132 -8.50 20.16 -10.85
N ARG A 133 -7.62 19.16 -10.78
CA ARG A 133 -6.17 19.38 -10.77
C ARG A 133 -5.47 18.51 -11.81
N PRO A 134 -4.41 19.01 -12.42
CA PRO A 134 -3.53 18.17 -13.22
C PRO A 134 -2.91 17.09 -12.34
N PHE A 135 -2.82 15.90 -12.91
CA PHE A 135 -2.09 14.75 -12.38
C PHE A 135 -1.11 14.26 -13.43
N GLU A 136 0.11 14.01 -13.04
CA GLU A 136 1.18 13.55 -13.93
C GLU A 136 1.66 12.18 -13.52
N LEU A 137 1.84 11.32 -14.52
CA LEU A 137 2.50 10.02 -14.41
C LEU A 137 3.71 10.05 -15.32
N ARG A 138 4.91 9.79 -14.77
CA ARG A 138 6.17 9.79 -15.51
C ARG A 138 6.83 8.43 -15.43
N GLU A 139 7.07 7.83 -16.57
CA GLU A 139 7.86 6.61 -16.68
C GLU A 139 9.33 6.89 -16.32
N VAL A 140 9.89 6.12 -15.38
CA VAL A 140 11.26 6.32 -14.88
C VAL A 140 12.29 6.03 -15.96
N ALA A 141 12.08 4.97 -16.75
CA ALA A 141 13.04 4.52 -17.76
C ALA A 141 13.20 5.52 -18.92
N THR A 142 12.11 6.12 -19.40
CA THR A 142 12.11 6.97 -20.59
C THR A 142 11.95 8.46 -20.28
N GLY A 143 11.50 8.81 -19.08
CA GLY A 143 11.14 10.18 -18.70
C GLY A 143 9.83 10.67 -19.32
N ARG A 144 9.15 9.82 -20.13
CA ARG A 144 7.88 10.16 -20.78
C ARG A 144 6.82 10.45 -19.72
N THR A 145 6.14 11.59 -19.88
CA THR A 145 5.13 12.05 -18.92
C THR A 145 3.75 12.07 -19.59
N HIS A 146 2.79 11.40 -18.94
CA HIS A 146 1.36 11.51 -19.24
C HIS A 146 0.72 12.46 -18.25
N ARG A 147 -0.08 13.40 -18.75
CA ARG A 147 -0.83 14.35 -17.94
C ARG A 147 -2.31 14.22 -18.26
N PHE A 148 -3.12 14.21 -17.21
CA PHE A 148 -4.57 14.30 -17.31
C PHE A 148 -5.11 15.14 -16.14
N PHE A 149 -6.42 15.36 -16.11
CA PHE A 149 -7.06 16.14 -15.06
C PHE A 149 -7.88 15.21 -14.15
N ALA A 150 -7.53 15.19 -12.88
CA ALA A 150 -8.28 14.45 -11.86
C ALA A 150 -9.53 15.26 -11.50
N GLU A 151 -10.67 14.79 -11.97
CA GLU A 151 -11.99 15.40 -11.76
C GLU A 151 -12.59 14.96 -10.41
N PRO A 152 -13.51 15.75 -9.82
CA PRO A 152 -14.25 15.35 -8.63
C PRO A 152 -15.01 14.03 -8.88
N GLY A 153 -15.01 13.15 -7.90
CA GLY A 153 -15.64 11.82 -7.99
C GLY A 153 -14.86 10.78 -8.77
N SER A 154 -13.70 11.14 -9.32
CA SER A 154 -12.88 10.19 -10.08
C SER A 154 -12.01 9.32 -9.19
N LEU A 155 -11.70 8.12 -9.71
CA LEU A 155 -10.75 7.16 -9.15
C LEU A 155 -9.57 6.97 -10.11
N ILE A 156 -8.37 7.13 -9.58
CA ILE A 156 -7.11 6.76 -10.23
C ILE A 156 -6.61 5.50 -9.56
N THR A 157 -6.37 4.45 -10.33
CA THR A 157 -5.75 3.21 -9.83
C THR A 157 -4.36 3.05 -10.43
N MET A 158 -3.36 2.96 -9.57
CA MET A 158 -1.99 2.59 -9.93
C MET A 158 -1.69 1.20 -9.40
N SER A 159 -1.28 0.29 -10.28
CA SER A 159 -0.83 -1.03 -9.85
C SER A 159 0.49 -0.97 -9.09
N SER A 160 0.86 -2.05 -8.42
CA SER A 160 2.18 -2.19 -7.78
C SER A 160 3.32 -2.03 -8.79
N GLU A 161 3.20 -2.67 -9.97
CA GLU A 161 4.18 -2.57 -11.05
C GLU A 161 4.33 -1.13 -11.57
N GLU A 162 3.21 -0.42 -11.73
CA GLU A 162 3.24 0.98 -12.14
C GLU A 162 3.88 1.87 -11.09
N ASN A 163 3.68 1.58 -9.80
CA ASN A 163 4.35 2.30 -8.72
C ASN A 163 5.88 2.07 -8.73
N ASP A 164 6.34 0.93 -9.23
CA ASP A 164 7.78 0.63 -9.37
C ASP A 164 8.41 1.29 -10.60
N THR A 165 7.67 1.36 -11.69
CA THR A 165 8.16 1.84 -12.99
C THR A 165 7.89 3.31 -13.26
N HIS A 166 6.99 3.95 -12.50
CA HIS A 166 6.59 5.34 -12.70
C HIS A 166 6.69 6.17 -11.42
N THR A 167 6.90 7.45 -11.59
CA THR A 167 6.65 8.48 -10.57
C THR A 167 5.36 9.23 -10.90
N HIS A 168 4.67 9.73 -9.88
CA HIS A 168 3.51 10.58 -10.09
C HIS A 168 3.62 11.90 -9.33
N ALA A 169 2.85 12.89 -9.79
CA ALA A 169 2.87 14.24 -9.25
C ALA A 169 1.51 14.92 -9.33
N VAL A 170 1.30 15.88 -8.44
CA VAL A 170 0.24 16.90 -8.55
C VAL A 170 0.94 18.24 -8.75
N PRO A 171 1.12 18.71 -10.00
CA PRO A 171 1.86 19.93 -10.27
C PRO A 171 1.08 21.18 -9.84
N LYS A 172 1.78 22.31 -9.76
CA LYS A 172 1.16 23.63 -9.58
C LYS A 172 0.22 23.95 -10.73
N CYS A 173 -0.84 24.68 -10.42
CA CYS A 173 -1.80 25.16 -11.43
C CYS A 173 -2.46 26.47 -10.98
N LYS A 174 -3.43 26.95 -11.75
CA LYS A 174 -4.15 28.20 -11.45
C LYS A 174 -5.42 28.00 -10.61
N ALA A 175 -5.67 26.80 -10.07
CA ALA A 175 -6.85 26.56 -9.24
C ALA A 175 -6.86 27.48 -8.00
N ARG A 176 -8.02 28.07 -7.72
CA ARG A 176 -8.22 28.98 -6.58
C ARG A 176 -8.98 28.32 -5.44
N THR A 177 -9.61 27.19 -5.69
CA THR A 177 -10.41 26.44 -4.72
C THR A 177 -9.68 25.17 -4.29
N PRO A 178 -10.00 24.65 -3.09
CA PRO A 178 -9.36 23.45 -2.56
C PRO A 178 -9.66 22.18 -3.37
N ARG A 179 -8.68 21.27 -3.39
CA ARG A 179 -8.84 19.87 -3.76
C ARG A 179 -8.48 19.01 -2.58
N ILE A 180 -9.27 17.97 -2.35
CA ILE A 180 -8.94 16.90 -1.43
C ILE A 180 -8.71 15.62 -2.25
N ALA A 181 -7.58 14.98 -2.03
CA ALA A 181 -7.26 13.67 -2.57
C ALA A 181 -7.22 12.65 -1.42
N ILE A 182 -7.87 11.52 -1.59
CA ILE A 182 -7.83 10.42 -0.65
C ILE A 182 -7.05 9.28 -1.28
N ASN A 183 -5.87 8.99 -0.75
CA ASN A 183 -5.06 7.86 -1.17
C ASN A 183 -5.47 6.65 -0.32
N CYS A 184 -6.03 5.64 -0.96
CA CYS A 184 -6.53 4.45 -0.31
C CYS A 184 -5.64 3.27 -0.64
N LYS A 185 -5.39 2.42 0.34
CA LYS A 185 -4.49 1.27 0.22
C LYS A 185 -5.02 0.08 1.02
N SER A 186 -4.63 -1.11 0.59
CA SER A 186 -4.65 -2.31 1.41
C SER A 186 -3.29 -2.45 2.08
N VAL A 187 -3.17 -1.96 3.30
CA VAL A 187 -1.91 -1.98 4.08
C VAL A 187 -2.01 -3.04 5.14
N GLY A 188 -0.91 -3.69 5.44
CA GLY A 188 -0.83 -4.54 6.63
C GLY A 188 -0.58 -5.99 6.39
N LEU A 189 -0.40 -6.42 5.15
CA LEU A 189 0.16 -7.74 4.90
C LEU A 189 1.66 -7.58 4.70
N ARG A 190 2.43 -7.93 5.74
CA ARG A 190 3.87 -7.70 5.75
C ARG A 190 4.63 -8.99 5.96
N VAL A 191 5.86 -8.94 5.49
CA VAL A 191 6.87 -9.91 5.89
C VAL A 191 7.69 -9.30 7.01
N TYR A 192 7.61 -9.89 8.19
CA TYR A 192 8.40 -9.51 9.35
C TYR A 192 9.62 -10.42 9.49
N SER A 193 10.71 -9.86 9.98
CA SER A 193 11.85 -10.65 10.39
C SER A 193 11.56 -11.33 11.74
N CYS A 194 11.68 -12.65 11.80
CA CYS A 194 11.54 -13.39 13.06
C CYS A 194 12.89 -13.61 13.77
N ARG A 195 13.92 -12.86 13.43
CA ARG A 195 15.22 -12.90 14.13
C ARG A 195 15.07 -12.41 15.56
N LYS A 196 15.93 -12.93 16.44
CA LYS A 196 15.93 -12.59 17.87
C LYS A 196 15.90 -11.07 18.11
N GLY A 197 15.03 -10.63 18.98
CA GLY A 197 14.88 -9.20 19.35
C GLY A 197 13.97 -8.40 18.39
N LYS A 198 13.31 -9.04 17.43
CA LYS A 198 12.29 -8.41 16.59
C LYS A 198 10.90 -8.84 17.04
N GLU A 199 10.03 -7.86 17.25
CA GLU A 199 8.63 -8.13 17.53
C GLU A 199 7.91 -8.61 16.26
N SER A 200 7.01 -9.56 16.45
CA SER A 200 6.17 -10.09 15.39
C SER A 200 4.71 -9.86 15.77
N PRO A 201 3.85 -9.40 14.85
CA PRO A 201 2.44 -9.24 15.16
C PRO A 201 1.80 -10.59 15.52
N GLU A 202 0.82 -10.51 16.41
CA GLU A 202 0.01 -11.68 16.75
C GLU A 202 -0.69 -12.23 15.50
N GLY A 203 -0.69 -13.53 15.34
CA GLY A 203 -1.30 -14.20 14.20
C GLY A 203 -0.46 -14.23 12.91
N ALA A 204 0.74 -13.65 12.91
CA ALA A 204 1.63 -13.73 11.76
C ALA A 204 2.15 -15.17 11.53
N VAL A 205 2.16 -15.62 10.26
CA VAL A 205 2.47 -17.00 9.89
C VAL A 205 3.92 -17.12 9.44
N TYR A 206 4.67 -18.05 10.05
CA TYR A 206 6.02 -18.38 9.61
C TYR A 206 5.99 -19.13 8.28
N VAL A 207 6.78 -18.70 7.32
CA VAL A 207 6.85 -19.27 5.96
C VAL A 207 8.28 -19.64 5.55
N GLY A 208 9.17 -19.80 6.52
CA GLY A 208 10.56 -20.16 6.30
C GLY A 208 10.84 -21.65 6.47
N ARG A 209 12.12 -21.98 6.37
CA ARG A 209 12.67 -23.30 6.67
C ARG A 209 12.87 -23.46 8.16
N GLU A 210 13.06 -24.71 8.63
CA GLU A 210 13.43 -24.96 10.02
C GLU A 210 14.64 -24.11 10.43
N THR A 211 14.56 -23.52 11.59
CA THR A 211 15.68 -22.82 12.21
C THR A 211 15.95 -23.36 13.60
N ARG A 212 17.23 -23.51 13.94
CA ARG A 212 17.69 -24.07 15.22
C ARG A 212 18.56 -23.08 15.99
N ASP A 213 18.47 -23.16 17.30
CA ASP A 213 19.41 -22.47 18.17
C ASP A 213 20.81 -23.09 18.02
N ARG A 214 21.81 -22.22 17.77
CA ARG A 214 23.19 -22.67 17.51
C ARG A 214 23.86 -23.28 18.75
N LYS A 215 23.41 -22.92 19.96
CA LYS A 215 24.03 -23.35 21.20
C LYS A 215 23.40 -24.62 21.73
N THR A 216 22.07 -24.72 21.64
CA THR A 216 21.30 -25.82 22.23
C THR A 216 20.87 -26.89 21.21
N GLY A 217 20.91 -26.56 19.91
CA GLY A 217 20.38 -27.39 18.83
C GLY A 217 18.84 -27.46 18.79
N GLY A 218 18.17 -26.79 19.74
CA GLY A 218 16.72 -26.79 19.83
C GLY A 218 16.05 -26.07 18.63
N ILE A 219 14.87 -26.55 18.21
CA ILE A 219 14.11 -25.94 17.11
C ILE A 219 13.54 -24.61 17.59
N LEU A 220 13.94 -23.52 16.96
CA LEU A 220 13.40 -22.18 17.17
C LEU A 220 12.13 -21.94 16.34
N ARG A 221 12.12 -22.44 15.11
CA ARG A 221 10.99 -22.38 14.20
C ARG A 221 10.87 -23.69 13.44
N PRO A 222 9.68 -24.28 13.35
CA PRO A 222 9.48 -25.51 12.61
C PRO A 222 9.63 -25.28 11.10
N ASP A 223 9.83 -26.35 10.38
CA ASP A 223 9.81 -26.34 8.93
C ASP A 223 8.41 -26.05 8.39
N THR A 224 8.35 -25.43 7.21
CA THR A 224 7.08 -25.13 6.56
C THR A 224 7.15 -25.51 5.07
N PRO A 225 6.01 -25.82 4.43
CA PRO A 225 5.97 -26.13 3.01
C PRO A 225 6.32 -24.92 2.13
N PHE A 226 6.44 -23.75 2.72
CA PHE A 226 6.69 -22.47 2.04
C PHE A 226 8.17 -22.10 1.97
N GLY A 227 9.07 -22.88 2.54
CA GLY A 227 10.50 -22.57 2.58
C GLY A 227 11.16 -22.52 1.19
N ASN A 228 12.07 -21.56 0.98
CA ASN A 228 12.91 -21.50 -0.22
C ASN A 228 14.12 -22.42 -0.06
N TYR A 229 13.94 -23.73 -0.28
CA TYR A 229 14.98 -24.74 -0.10
C TYR A 229 16.09 -24.65 -1.14
N ASN A 230 15.74 -24.25 -2.36
CA ASN A 230 16.66 -24.17 -3.49
C ASN A 230 17.40 -22.82 -3.53
N LYS A 231 17.17 -21.95 -2.57
CA LYS A 231 17.77 -20.61 -2.49
C LYS A 231 17.59 -19.77 -3.76
N LEU A 232 16.44 -19.92 -4.41
CA LEU A 232 16.08 -19.21 -5.64
C LEU A 232 15.92 -17.72 -5.38
N GLY A 233 16.25 -16.90 -6.37
CA GLY A 233 15.89 -15.49 -6.38
C GLY A 233 14.37 -15.28 -6.45
N PRO A 234 13.85 -14.06 -6.22
CA PRO A 234 12.40 -13.83 -6.15
C PRO A 234 11.64 -14.19 -7.43
N VAL A 235 12.26 -13.96 -8.60
CA VAL A 235 11.65 -14.25 -9.91
C VAL A 235 11.55 -15.75 -10.13
N GLU A 236 12.66 -16.47 -9.95
CA GLU A 236 12.72 -17.93 -10.10
C GLU A 236 11.86 -18.61 -9.04
N PHE A 237 11.85 -18.07 -7.82
CA PHE A 237 11.00 -18.61 -6.75
C PHE A 237 9.51 -18.42 -7.05
N ARG A 238 9.13 -17.31 -7.65
CA ARG A 238 7.74 -17.08 -8.08
C ARG A 238 7.31 -18.08 -9.15
N ALA A 239 8.15 -18.34 -10.14
CA ALA A 239 7.88 -19.33 -11.17
C ALA A 239 7.71 -20.72 -10.56
N TYR A 240 8.65 -21.16 -9.72
CA TYR A 240 8.58 -22.42 -8.98
C TYR A 240 7.29 -22.54 -8.16
N ALA A 241 6.95 -21.49 -7.41
CA ALA A 241 5.77 -21.46 -6.55
C ALA A 241 4.47 -21.63 -7.37
N ILE A 242 4.36 -20.95 -8.51
CA ILE A 242 3.20 -21.03 -9.40
C ILE A 242 3.06 -22.45 -9.95
N GLU A 243 4.15 -23.06 -10.45
CA GLU A 243 4.10 -24.44 -10.96
C GLU A 243 3.70 -25.42 -9.88
N LYS A 244 4.29 -25.34 -8.70
CA LYS A 244 3.91 -26.19 -7.58
C LYS A 244 2.44 -26.02 -7.18
N MET A 245 1.91 -24.80 -7.21
CA MET A 245 0.49 -24.54 -6.94
C MET A 245 -0.44 -25.12 -8.02
N LYS A 246 0.01 -25.22 -9.27
CA LYS A 246 -0.75 -25.86 -10.37
C LYS A 246 -0.79 -27.38 -10.21
N GLU A 247 0.34 -27.98 -9.87
CA GLU A 247 0.50 -29.43 -9.76
C GLU A 247 -0.19 -30.01 -8.51
N GLU A 248 -0.16 -29.26 -7.40
CA GLU A 248 -0.63 -29.72 -6.11
C GLU A 248 -1.80 -28.89 -5.58
N SER A 249 -3.03 -29.34 -5.79
CA SER A 249 -4.24 -28.65 -5.31
C SER A 249 -4.28 -28.46 -3.79
N SER A 250 -3.69 -29.39 -3.03
CA SER A 250 -3.54 -29.27 -1.58
C SER A 250 -2.58 -28.15 -1.19
N PHE A 251 -1.48 -27.99 -1.93
CA PHE A 251 -0.53 -26.93 -1.72
C PHE A 251 -1.13 -25.54 -2.08
N TYR A 252 -1.91 -25.49 -3.14
CA TYR A 252 -2.68 -24.28 -3.45
C TYR A 252 -3.57 -23.82 -2.27
N LYS A 253 -4.31 -24.75 -1.65
CA LYS A 253 -5.16 -24.43 -0.49
C LYS A 253 -4.33 -23.90 0.69
N GLN A 254 -3.14 -24.46 0.91
CA GLN A 254 -2.22 -23.99 1.94
C GLN A 254 -1.73 -22.57 1.65
N VAL A 255 -1.32 -22.26 0.41
CA VAL A 255 -0.94 -20.90 0.01
C VAL A 255 -2.11 -19.95 0.18
N TYR A 256 -3.31 -20.36 -0.25
CA TYR A 256 -4.51 -19.53 -0.10
C TYR A 256 -4.86 -19.26 1.38
N SER A 257 -4.53 -20.19 2.29
CA SER A 257 -4.74 -19.98 3.73
C SER A 257 -3.86 -18.88 4.34
N LEU A 258 -2.82 -18.42 3.62
CA LEU A 258 -2.00 -17.26 4.00
C LEU A 258 -2.68 -15.93 3.67
N ARG A 259 -3.78 -15.96 2.93
CA ARG A 259 -4.50 -14.75 2.52
C ARG A 259 -4.94 -13.94 3.73
N GLY A 260 -4.70 -12.63 3.68
CA GLY A 260 -5.04 -11.72 4.75
C GLY A 260 -4.17 -11.84 6.01
N LYS A 261 -3.06 -12.58 5.95
CA LYS A 261 -2.15 -12.79 7.09
C LYS A 261 -0.80 -12.14 6.86
N ASP A 262 -0.24 -11.59 7.92
CA ASP A 262 1.16 -11.21 7.95
C ASP A 262 2.05 -12.47 7.92
N LEU A 263 3.22 -12.36 7.30
CA LEU A 263 4.14 -13.48 7.18
C LEU A 263 5.44 -13.22 7.95
N LEU A 264 6.05 -14.27 8.46
CA LEU A 264 7.35 -14.24 9.14
C LEU A 264 8.40 -14.97 8.32
N CYS A 265 9.58 -14.35 8.17
CA CYS A 265 10.74 -14.98 7.56
C CYS A 265 12.00 -14.66 8.36
N TRP A 266 13.05 -15.49 8.20
CA TRP A 266 14.35 -15.29 8.85
C TRP A 266 15.23 -14.24 8.16
N CYS A 267 14.79 -13.64 7.06
CA CYS A 267 15.54 -12.63 6.32
C CYS A 267 15.79 -11.36 7.14
N THR A 268 16.92 -10.72 6.90
CA THR A 268 17.21 -9.37 7.42
C THR A 268 16.44 -8.31 6.65
N GLU A 269 16.46 -7.09 7.15
CA GLU A 269 15.89 -5.93 6.47
C GLU A 269 16.57 -5.64 5.12
N ALA A 270 17.90 -5.83 5.06
CA ALA A 270 18.68 -5.68 3.84
C ALA A 270 18.37 -6.77 2.78
N GLU A 271 17.96 -7.97 3.24
CA GLU A 271 17.56 -9.08 2.36
C GLU A 271 16.07 -9.03 1.99
N ARG A 272 15.34 -8.03 2.46
CA ARG A 272 13.87 -7.96 2.36
C ARG A 272 13.39 -8.00 0.90
N ASP A 273 14.10 -7.35 -0.02
CA ASP A 273 13.73 -7.32 -1.44
C ASP A 273 13.94 -8.65 -2.17
N GLN A 274 14.79 -9.52 -1.60
CA GLN A 274 15.06 -10.87 -2.10
C GLN A 274 14.28 -11.96 -1.34
N CYS A 275 13.36 -11.55 -0.45
CA CYS A 275 12.71 -12.49 0.45
C CYS A 275 11.57 -13.26 -0.24
N HIS A 276 11.66 -14.60 -0.25
CA HIS A 276 10.63 -15.48 -0.80
C HIS A 276 9.25 -15.34 -0.11
N ALA A 277 9.22 -14.93 1.15
CA ALA A 277 7.96 -14.68 1.85
C ALA A 277 7.12 -13.56 1.21
N ARG A 278 7.75 -12.62 0.51
CA ARG A 278 7.04 -11.59 -0.28
C ARG A 278 6.36 -12.20 -1.50
N VAL A 279 6.99 -13.18 -2.11
CA VAL A 279 6.37 -13.92 -3.22
C VAL A 279 5.09 -14.59 -2.74
N TRP A 280 5.14 -15.26 -1.57
CA TRP A 280 3.95 -15.85 -0.96
C TRP A 280 2.89 -14.83 -0.62
N LEU A 281 3.30 -13.68 -0.08
CA LEU A 281 2.36 -12.59 0.23
C LEU A 281 1.60 -12.14 -1.03
N GLY A 282 2.30 -11.93 -2.14
CA GLY A 282 1.69 -11.57 -3.43
C GLY A 282 0.79 -12.68 -3.98
N LEU A 283 1.26 -13.92 -3.99
CA LEU A 283 0.51 -15.05 -4.54
C LEU A 283 -0.77 -15.35 -3.74
N ALA A 284 -0.70 -15.35 -2.41
CA ALA A 284 -1.84 -15.61 -1.54
C ALA A 284 -2.95 -14.55 -1.66
N ASN A 285 -2.56 -13.31 -1.97
CA ASN A 285 -3.48 -12.17 -2.02
C ASN A 285 -3.84 -11.73 -3.45
N ALA A 286 -3.39 -12.44 -4.48
CA ALA A 286 -3.77 -12.18 -5.86
C ALA A 286 -5.29 -12.26 -6.06
N LYS A 287 -5.84 -11.35 -6.88
CA LYS A 287 -7.29 -11.23 -7.15
C LYS A 287 -7.87 -12.45 -7.88
N GLU A 288 -7.09 -13.03 -8.76
CA GLU A 288 -7.48 -14.16 -9.60
C GLU A 288 -6.46 -15.29 -9.48
N MET A 289 -6.92 -16.50 -9.68
CA MET A 289 -6.00 -17.61 -9.83
C MET A 289 -5.10 -17.35 -11.04
N ILE A 290 -3.85 -17.01 -10.77
CA ILE A 290 -2.83 -16.52 -11.73
C ILE A 290 -2.69 -17.42 -12.96
N TRP A 291 -3.22 -18.63 -12.94
CA TRP A 291 -3.17 -19.61 -14.02
C TRP A 291 -4.49 -19.83 -14.77
N LYS A 292 -5.60 -19.21 -14.35
CA LYS A 292 -6.87 -19.32 -15.12
C LYS A 292 -6.91 -18.46 -16.38
N THR A 293 -5.97 -17.57 -16.55
CA THR A 293 -5.91 -16.62 -17.67
C THR A 293 -5.09 -17.11 -18.87
N GLN A 294 -4.64 -18.37 -18.88
CA GLN A 294 -3.88 -18.97 -19.98
C GLN A 294 -4.49 -20.25 -20.53
N ALA A 295 -5.81 -20.42 -20.42
CA ALA A 295 -6.54 -21.50 -21.09
C ALA A 295 -7.47 -20.92 -22.14
#